data_f83fc3e8d5772e11a40cee29738fd1ae
#
_entry.id   f83fc3e8d5772e11a40cee29738fd1ae
#
_cell.length_a   1.000
_cell.length_b   1.000
_cell.length_c   1.000
_cell.angle_alpha   90.00
_cell.angle_beta   90.00
_cell.angle_gamma   90.00
#
_symmetry.space_group_name_H-M   'P 1'
#
loop_
_entity.id
_entity.type
_entity.pdbx_description
1 polymer ?
#
loop_
_entity_poly.entity_id
_entity_poly.type
_entity_poly.pdbx_seq_one_letter_code
_entity_poly.pdbx_strand_id
1 'polypeptide(L)'
;QVAGGAHRSESVRAGIAAAGDAEIILVHDAARPLTPAAVFTRVVDALRSGHDAVVPGLPVADTLKSVTPGDTPGLERVAATVDREPLRAVQTPQGFTREALLAAHADASGLATDDAGLAERVGVDVHVVAGSPHAMKITTPWDLAIVRHLLSSGGQKP
;
A
#
# COMPACT_ATOMS: atom_id res chain seq x y z
N GLN A 1 -6.15 19.30 9.51
CA GLN A 1 -5.37 19.24 8.26
C GLN A 1 -3.99 19.80 8.51
N VAL A 2 -2.97 19.18 7.90
CA VAL A 2 -1.58 19.64 7.92
C VAL A 2 -1.06 19.74 6.49
N ALA A 3 -0.10 20.64 6.26
CA ALA A 3 0.59 20.71 4.98
C ALA A 3 1.46 19.46 4.79
N GLY A 4 1.50 18.92 3.57
CA GLY A 4 2.44 17.87 3.20
C GLY A 4 3.86 18.42 3.02
N GLY A 5 4.86 17.53 3.04
CA GLY A 5 6.24 17.84 2.75
C GLY A 5 6.57 17.72 1.26
N ALA A 6 7.82 17.95 0.91
CA ALA A 6 8.35 17.81 -0.46
C ALA A 6 8.36 16.34 -0.92
N HIS A 7 8.44 15.40 0.03
CA HIS A 7 8.45 13.96 -0.22
C HIS A 7 7.31 13.26 0.54
N ARG A 8 6.92 12.06 0.05
CA ARG A 8 5.87 11.23 0.66
C ARG A 8 6.13 10.97 2.16
N SER A 9 7.37 10.60 2.51
CA SER A 9 7.75 10.31 3.89
C SER A 9 7.64 11.53 4.83
N GLU A 10 7.89 12.73 4.34
CA GLU A 10 7.71 13.98 5.10
C GLU A 10 6.23 14.26 5.35
N SER A 11 5.38 14.04 4.34
CA SER A 11 3.93 14.17 4.47
C SER A 11 3.37 13.18 5.49
N VAL A 12 3.84 11.92 5.48
CA VAL A 12 3.45 10.92 6.47
C VAL A 12 3.89 11.33 7.87
N ARG A 13 5.14 11.79 8.05
CA ARG A 13 5.63 12.29 9.35
C ARG A 13 4.81 13.47 9.88
N ALA A 14 4.46 14.42 9.02
CA ALA A 14 3.57 15.53 9.39
C ALA A 14 2.19 15.02 9.84
N GLY A 15 1.64 14.02 9.15
CA GLY A 15 0.40 13.36 9.51
C GLY A 15 0.48 12.65 10.86
N ILE A 16 1.56 11.89 11.12
CA ILE A 16 1.81 11.21 12.40
C ILE A 16 1.86 12.22 13.55
N ALA A 17 2.60 13.33 13.37
CA ALA A 17 2.71 14.38 14.37
C ALA A 17 1.35 15.02 14.70
N ALA A 18 0.48 15.16 13.70
CA ALA A 18 -0.86 15.74 13.85
C ALA A 18 -1.91 14.73 14.36
N ALA A 19 -1.62 13.44 14.34
CA ALA A 19 -2.54 12.40 14.80
C ALA A 19 -2.70 12.37 16.34
N GLY A 20 -1.95 13.19 17.06
CA GLY A 20 -2.02 13.26 18.54
C GLY A 20 -1.66 11.93 19.17
N ASP A 21 -2.50 11.44 20.04
CA ASP A 21 -2.37 10.19 20.82
C ASP A 21 -3.17 9.02 20.21
N ALA A 22 -3.52 9.09 18.93
CA ALA A 22 -4.18 7.99 18.23
C ALA A 22 -3.34 6.70 18.31
N GLU A 23 -3.92 5.63 18.80
CA GLU A 23 -3.25 4.32 18.96
C GLU A 23 -3.02 3.62 17.61
N ILE A 24 -3.94 3.79 16.66
CA ILE A 24 -3.91 3.22 15.32
C ILE A 24 -3.82 4.34 14.29
N ILE A 25 -2.88 4.23 13.36
CA ILE A 25 -2.69 5.18 12.28
C ILE A 25 -2.82 4.43 10.94
N LEU A 26 -3.62 4.98 10.04
CA LEU A 26 -3.78 4.45 8.68
C LEU A 26 -3.15 5.41 7.67
N VAL A 27 -2.22 4.89 6.87
CA VAL A 27 -1.63 5.63 5.73
C VAL A 27 -2.32 5.20 4.46
N HIS A 28 -2.97 6.15 3.78
CA HIS A 28 -3.78 5.83 2.61
C HIS A 28 -3.43 6.70 1.40
N ASP A 29 -3.29 6.06 0.25
CA ASP A 29 -3.07 6.74 -1.03
C ASP A 29 -4.36 7.46 -1.47
N ALA A 30 -4.35 8.77 -1.58
CA ALA A 30 -5.46 9.55 -2.17
C ALA A 30 -5.81 9.12 -3.60
N ALA A 31 -4.86 8.49 -4.30
CA ALA A 31 -5.04 7.91 -5.62
C ALA A 31 -5.86 6.61 -5.63
N ARG A 32 -6.39 6.14 -4.49
CA ARG A 32 -7.29 4.97 -4.38
C ARG A 32 -8.69 5.37 -3.86
N PRO A 33 -9.40 6.26 -4.55
CA PRO A 33 -10.63 6.88 -4.03
C PRO A 33 -11.81 5.92 -3.89
N LEU A 34 -11.76 4.75 -4.54
CA LEU A 34 -12.84 3.76 -4.51
C LEU A 34 -12.57 2.61 -3.53
N THR A 35 -11.59 2.74 -2.64
CA THR A 35 -11.31 1.70 -1.63
C THR A 35 -12.53 1.50 -0.73
N PRO A 36 -13.13 0.30 -0.70
CA PRO A 36 -14.31 0.03 0.13
C PRO A 36 -14.02 0.17 1.62
N ALA A 37 -15.01 0.67 2.39
CA ALA A 37 -14.90 0.77 3.85
C ALA A 37 -14.52 -0.56 4.52
N ALA A 38 -14.99 -1.68 3.98
CA ALA A 38 -14.66 -3.02 4.47
C ALA A 38 -13.15 -3.34 4.46
N VAL A 39 -12.36 -2.70 3.57
CA VAL A 39 -10.90 -2.86 3.58
C VAL A 39 -10.30 -2.17 4.79
N PHE A 40 -10.76 -0.94 5.11
CA PHE A 40 -10.35 -0.21 6.31
C PHE A 40 -10.71 -0.99 7.57
N THR A 41 -11.92 -1.53 7.65
CA THR A 41 -12.38 -2.33 8.79
C THR A 41 -11.48 -3.54 9.00
N ARG A 42 -11.15 -4.32 7.97
CA ARG A 42 -10.26 -5.50 8.10
C ARG A 42 -8.88 -5.13 8.62
N VAL A 43 -8.30 -4.02 8.14
CA VAL A 43 -7.00 -3.55 8.61
C VAL A 43 -7.07 -3.16 10.08
N VAL A 44 -8.08 -2.38 10.49
CA VAL A 44 -8.26 -1.95 11.89
C VAL A 44 -8.52 -3.13 12.81
N ASP A 45 -9.37 -4.08 12.41
CA ASP A 45 -9.69 -5.25 13.22
C ASP A 45 -8.46 -6.15 13.44
N ALA A 46 -7.61 -6.32 12.41
CA ALA A 46 -6.36 -7.06 12.56
C ALA A 46 -5.39 -6.35 13.54
N LEU A 47 -5.25 -5.02 13.46
CA LEU A 47 -4.45 -4.26 14.42
C LEU A 47 -4.99 -4.40 15.85
N ARG A 48 -6.31 -4.31 16.03
CA ARG A 48 -6.97 -4.50 17.34
C ARG A 48 -6.82 -5.91 17.88
N SER A 49 -6.58 -6.90 17.03
CA SER A 49 -6.30 -8.29 17.46
C SER A 49 -4.84 -8.53 17.86
N GLY A 50 -3.99 -7.49 17.87
CA GLY A 50 -2.64 -7.55 18.42
C GLY A 50 -1.52 -7.58 17.35
N HIS A 51 -1.81 -7.21 16.10
CA HIS A 51 -0.78 -7.04 15.09
C HIS A 51 -0.33 -5.58 15.03
N ASP A 52 0.98 -5.35 14.80
CA ASP A 52 1.57 -4.00 14.81
C ASP A 52 1.55 -3.32 13.45
N ALA A 53 1.58 -4.09 12.37
CA ALA A 53 1.52 -3.59 11.00
C ALA A 53 0.67 -4.50 10.11
N VAL A 54 -0.27 -3.92 9.36
CA VAL A 54 -1.24 -4.65 8.52
C VAL A 54 -1.45 -3.92 7.21
N VAL A 55 -1.37 -4.67 6.10
CA VAL A 55 -1.61 -4.14 4.76
C VAL A 55 -2.67 -4.96 4.03
N PRO A 56 -3.52 -4.36 3.19
CA PRO A 56 -4.39 -5.12 2.31
C PRO A 56 -3.60 -5.57 1.08
N GLY A 57 -3.87 -6.78 0.58
CA GLY A 57 -3.21 -7.32 -0.59
C GLY A 57 -4.12 -8.19 -1.45
N LEU A 58 -3.85 -8.21 -2.75
CA LEU A 58 -4.49 -9.11 -3.71
C LEU A 58 -3.49 -10.18 -4.17
N PRO A 59 -3.94 -11.42 -4.42
CA PRO A 59 -3.13 -12.39 -5.14
C PRO A 59 -2.68 -11.85 -6.49
N VAL A 60 -1.48 -12.23 -6.93
CA VAL A 60 -0.97 -11.84 -8.25
C VAL A 60 -1.59 -12.75 -9.31
N ALA A 61 -2.36 -12.15 -10.22
CA ALA A 61 -3.06 -12.90 -11.27
C ALA A 61 -2.15 -13.26 -12.46
N ASP A 62 -1.23 -12.37 -12.84
CA ASP A 62 -0.36 -12.54 -13.99
C ASP A 62 0.89 -13.36 -13.68
N THR A 63 1.48 -13.96 -14.72
CA THR A 63 2.80 -14.58 -14.60
C THR A 63 3.87 -13.49 -14.46
N LEU A 64 4.65 -13.56 -13.38
CA LEU A 64 5.76 -12.64 -13.15
C LEU A 64 7.07 -13.20 -13.70
N LYS A 65 7.86 -12.36 -14.37
CA LYS A 65 9.20 -12.65 -14.84
C LYS A 65 10.19 -11.70 -14.19
N SER A 66 11.28 -12.23 -13.66
CA SER A 66 12.45 -11.40 -13.41
C SER A 66 13.21 -11.24 -14.72
N VAL A 67 13.72 -10.03 -14.97
CA VAL A 67 14.40 -9.70 -16.21
C VAL A 67 15.76 -9.07 -15.95
N THR A 68 16.64 -9.16 -16.95
CA THR A 68 17.92 -8.46 -17.00
C THR A 68 18.00 -7.64 -18.29
N PRO A 69 18.84 -6.60 -18.37
CA PRO A 69 19.07 -5.89 -19.63
C PRO A 69 19.43 -6.88 -20.75
N GLY A 70 18.81 -6.70 -21.90
CA GLY A 70 19.13 -7.45 -23.12
C GLY A 70 20.24 -6.79 -23.93
N ASP A 71 20.64 -7.44 -25.02
CA ASP A 71 21.74 -6.99 -25.89
C ASP A 71 21.32 -5.83 -26.82
N THR A 72 20.04 -5.51 -26.89
CA THR A 72 19.45 -4.46 -27.73
C THR A 72 18.69 -3.46 -26.86
N PRO A 73 18.85 -2.13 -27.06
CA PRO A 73 18.09 -1.12 -26.34
C PRO A 73 16.58 -1.36 -26.42
N GLY A 74 15.92 -1.36 -25.26
CA GLY A 74 14.48 -1.61 -25.14
C GLY A 74 14.08 -3.09 -25.13
N LEU A 75 15.03 -4.01 -25.23
CA LEU A 75 14.81 -5.45 -25.08
C LEU A 75 15.37 -5.93 -23.74
N GLU A 76 14.58 -6.72 -23.01
CA GLU A 76 14.98 -7.37 -21.78
C GLU A 76 14.99 -8.88 -21.95
N ARG A 77 15.92 -9.54 -21.31
CA ARG A 77 16.01 -11.00 -21.28
C ARG A 77 15.36 -11.54 -20.03
N VAL A 78 14.46 -12.50 -20.18
CA VAL A 78 13.87 -13.22 -19.04
C VAL A 78 14.96 -14.01 -18.33
N ALA A 79 15.20 -13.71 -17.06
CA ALA A 79 16.13 -14.43 -16.19
C ALA A 79 15.43 -15.63 -15.52
N ALA A 80 14.21 -15.43 -14.99
CA ALA A 80 13.44 -16.50 -14.33
C ALA A 80 11.93 -16.23 -14.36
N THR A 81 11.15 -17.29 -14.15
CA THR A 81 9.74 -17.17 -13.76
C THR A 81 9.68 -17.12 -12.24
N VAL A 82 9.00 -16.11 -11.70
CA VAL A 82 8.81 -15.95 -10.25
C VAL A 82 7.57 -16.72 -9.81
N ASP A 83 7.69 -17.53 -8.76
CA ASP A 83 6.51 -18.13 -8.13
C ASP A 83 5.62 -17.05 -7.54
N ARG A 84 4.39 -16.97 -8.02
CA ARG A 84 3.42 -15.95 -7.61
C ARG A 84 2.54 -16.35 -6.43
N GLU A 85 2.49 -17.63 -6.07
CA GLU A 85 1.62 -18.12 -4.99
C GLU A 85 1.85 -17.39 -3.65
N PRO A 86 3.11 -17.14 -3.20
CA PRO A 86 3.36 -16.40 -1.97
C PRO A 86 3.26 -14.88 -2.14
N LEU A 87 3.09 -14.36 -3.37
CA LEU A 87 3.13 -12.92 -3.63
C LEU A 87 1.76 -12.27 -3.47
N ARG A 88 1.77 -11.02 -3.01
CA ARG A 88 0.59 -10.17 -2.94
C ARG A 88 0.89 -8.81 -3.56
N ALA A 89 -0.05 -8.31 -4.36
CA ALA A 89 -0.06 -6.92 -4.80
C ALA A 89 -0.63 -6.07 -3.66
N VAL A 90 0.26 -5.38 -2.95
CA VAL A 90 -0.09 -4.59 -1.76
C VAL A 90 -0.86 -3.34 -2.14
N GLN A 91 -1.86 -3.03 -1.35
CA GLN A 91 -2.71 -1.86 -1.49
C GLN A 91 -2.62 -0.96 -0.25
N THR A 92 -3.46 0.06 -0.18
CA THR A 92 -3.69 0.88 1.01
C THR A 92 -5.18 0.95 1.33
N PRO A 93 -5.59 1.20 2.63
CA PRO A 93 -4.78 1.74 3.72
C PRO A 93 -3.76 0.74 4.26
N GLN A 94 -2.55 1.19 4.55
CA GLN A 94 -1.59 0.47 5.38
C GLN A 94 -1.81 0.92 6.82
N GLY A 95 -2.05 -0.01 7.72
CA GLY A 95 -2.36 0.28 9.11
C GLY A 95 -1.23 -0.12 10.04
N PHE A 96 -1.04 0.66 11.08
CA PHE A 96 0.03 0.46 12.05
C PHE A 96 -0.44 0.85 13.45
N THR A 97 0.12 0.18 14.47
CA THR A 97 0.15 0.79 15.79
C THR A 97 1.00 2.05 15.72
N ARG A 98 0.68 3.05 16.56
CA ARG A 98 1.45 4.30 16.62
C ARG A 98 2.92 4.03 16.85
N GLU A 99 3.26 3.12 17.75
CA GLU A 99 4.63 2.77 18.12
C GLU A 99 5.40 2.21 16.92
N ALA A 100 4.82 1.24 16.20
CA ALA A 100 5.43 0.64 15.02
C ALA A 100 5.70 1.67 13.91
N LEU A 101 4.73 2.57 13.64
CA LEU A 101 4.89 3.58 12.61
C LEU A 101 5.94 4.64 12.98
N LEU A 102 6.01 5.04 14.24
CA LEU A 102 7.05 5.95 14.73
C LEU A 102 8.43 5.32 14.62
N ALA A 103 8.60 4.05 15.02
CA ALA A 103 9.85 3.31 14.88
C ALA A 103 10.26 3.20 13.40
N ALA A 104 9.33 2.85 12.52
CA ALA A 104 9.56 2.76 11.07
C ALA A 104 10.06 4.08 10.45
N HIS A 105 9.54 5.22 10.93
CA HIS A 105 9.92 6.54 10.42
C HIS A 105 11.10 7.19 11.16
N ALA A 106 11.59 6.63 12.25
CA ALA A 106 12.78 7.13 12.96
C ALA A 106 14.07 6.86 12.17
N ASP A 107 14.16 5.70 11.51
CA ASP A 107 15.31 5.29 10.68
C ASP A 107 14.96 5.31 9.17
N ALA A 108 14.51 6.46 8.68
CA ALA A 108 14.12 6.62 7.28
C ALA A 108 15.31 6.77 6.30
N SER A 109 16.48 6.24 6.64
CA SER A 109 17.66 6.20 5.76
C SER A 109 17.52 5.03 4.78
N GLY A 110 16.89 5.22 3.63
CA GLY A 110 16.94 4.26 2.54
C GLY A 110 15.63 4.17 1.71
N LEU A 111 15.74 3.48 0.58
CA LEU A 111 14.69 3.29 -0.41
C LEU A 111 13.65 2.26 0.10
N ALA A 112 12.63 2.72 0.81
CA ALA A 112 11.41 1.95 0.97
C ALA A 112 10.34 2.52 0.05
N THR A 113 9.60 1.65 -0.62
CA THR A 113 8.54 2.05 -1.57
C THR A 113 7.25 2.41 -0.86
N ASP A 114 7.08 1.93 0.40
CA ASP A 114 5.90 2.15 1.23
C ASP A 114 6.25 2.14 2.73
N ASP A 115 5.25 2.37 3.60
CA ASP A 115 5.46 2.41 5.04
C ASP A 115 5.62 1.00 5.63
N ALA A 116 5.02 -0.01 5.01
CA ALA A 116 5.20 -1.41 5.40
C ALA A 116 6.66 -1.85 5.24
N GLY A 117 7.30 -1.50 4.12
CA GLY A 117 8.72 -1.75 3.91
C GLY A 117 9.63 -1.02 4.91
N LEU A 118 9.23 0.14 5.43
CA LEU A 118 9.95 0.79 6.54
C LEU A 118 9.80 0.01 7.85
N ALA A 119 8.58 -0.48 8.14
CA ALA A 119 8.29 -1.28 9.33
C ALA A 119 9.08 -2.61 9.33
N GLU A 120 9.10 -3.32 8.20
CA GLU A 120 9.90 -4.55 8.04
C GLU A 120 11.39 -4.33 8.32
N ARG A 121 11.94 -3.21 7.90
CA ARG A 121 13.37 -2.88 8.11
C ARG A 121 13.76 -2.69 9.58
N VAL A 122 12.81 -2.26 10.41
CA VAL A 122 13.03 -2.13 11.87
C VAL A 122 12.55 -3.36 12.64
N GLY A 123 12.25 -4.46 11.94
CA GLY A 123 11.91 -5.75 12.53
C GLY A 123 10.45 -5.89 12.97
N VAL A 124 9.56 -5.03 12.48
CA VAL A 124 8.12 -5.16 12.70
C VAL A 124 7.53 -6.18 11.72
N ASP A 125 6.83 -7.18 12.22
CA ASP A 125 6.12 -8.15 11.39
C ASP A 125 4.92 -7.51 10.70
N VAL A 126 4.91 -7.54 9.36
CA VAL A 126 3.82 -7.01 8.55
C VAL A 126 2.88 -8.14 8.13
N HIS A 127 1.59 -7.98 8.44
CA HIS A 127 0.55 -8.95 8.12
C HIS A 127 -0.30 -8.50 6.94
N VAL A 128 -0.80 -9.45 6.16
CA VAL A 128 -1.63 -9.16 4.98
C VAL A 128 -3.07 -9.58 5.22
N VAL A 129 -4.00 -8.65 5.00
CA VAL A 129 -5.44 -8.93 4.95
C VAL A 129 -5.96 -8.88 3.50
N ALA A 130 -7.14 -9.43 3.25
CA ALA A 130 -7.75 -9.40 1.93
C ALA A 130 -7.99 -7.96 1.46
N GLY A 131 -7.42 -7.61 0.32
CA GLY A 131 -7.65 -6.34 -0.38
C GLY A 131 -8.97 -6.31 -1.16
N SER A 132 -9.08 -5.39 -2.10
CA SER A 132 -10.22 -5.27 -3.01
C SER A 132 -9.79 -4.80 -4.40
N PRO A 133 -10.33 -5.36 -5.49
CA PRO A 133 -10.12 -4.81 -6.84
C PRO A 133 -10.54 -3.34 -6.95
N HIS A 134 -11.53 -2.90 -6.18
CA HIS A 134 -11.96 -1.50 -6.13
C HIS A 134 -10.93 -0.56 -5.47
N ALA A 135 -9.97 -1.10 -4.71
CA ALA A 135 -8.85 -0.34 -4.16
C ALA A 135 -7.72 -0.14 -5.19
N MET A 136 -8.04 -0.14 -6.48
CA MET A 136 -7.08 0.16 -7.56
C MET A 136 -6.51 1.56 -7.40
N LYS A 137 -5.24 1.72 -7.77
CA LYS A 137 -4.56 3.01 -7.75
C LYS A 137 -4.70 3.69 -9.11
N ILE A 138 -5.15 4.92 -9.13
CA ILE A 138 -5.19 5.76 -10.35
C ILE A 138 -3.77 6.28 -10.59
N THR A 139 -3.11 5.75 -11.62
CA THR A 139 -1.74 6.13 -12.01
C THR A 139 -1.66 6.56 -13.48
N THR A 140 -2.64 6.15 -14.28
CA THR A 140 -2.70 6.42 -15.71
C THR A 140 -4.04 7.02 -16.11
N PRO A 141 -4.15 7.71 -17.28
CA PRO A 141 -5.44 8.12 -17.84
C PRO A 141 -6.43 6.97 -18.04
N TRP A 142 -5.93 5.75 -18.28
CA TRP A 142 -6.75 4.55 -18.40
C TRP A 142 -7.43 4.18 -17.09
N ASP A 143 -6.68 4.20 -15.98
CA ASP A 143 -7.23 3.94 -14.65
C ASP A 143 -8.34 4.94 -14.32
N LEU A 144 -8.13 6.22 -14.66
CA LEU A 144 -9.13 7.27 -14.45
C LEU A 144 -10.40 7.03 -15.27
N ALA A 145 -10.27 6.53 -16.51
CA ALA A 145 -11.42 6.20 -17.34
C ALA A 145 -12.24 5.05 -16.73
N ILE A 146 -11.58 4.02 -16.19
CA ILE A 146 -12.22 2.91 -15.47
C ILE A 146 -13.01 3.45 -14.26
N VAL A 147 -12.36 4.27 -13.43
CA VAL A 147 -12.99 4.83 -12.21
C VAL A 147 -14.21 5.69 -12.57
N ARG A 148 -14.10 6.54 -13.61
CA ARG A 148 -15.24 7.34 -14.10
C ARG A 148 -16.41 6.47 -14.56
N HIS A 149 -16.10 5.39 -15.29
CA HIS A 149 -17.13 4.45 -15.73
C HIS A 149 -17.84 3.78 -14.55
N LEU A 150 -17.09 3.30 -13.56
CA LEU A 150 -17.65 2.68 -12.34
C LEU A 150 -18.56 3.64 -11.56
N LEU A 151 -18.17 4.92 -11.47
CA LEU A 151 -18.97 5.95 -10.80
C LEU A 151 -20.25 6.31 -11.59
N SER A 152 -20.18 6.39 -12.93
CA SER A 152 -21.30 6.75 -13.79
C SER A 152 -22.32 5.62 -13.95
N SER A 153 -21.90 4.36 -13.83
CA SER A 153 -22.76 3.18 -13.98
C SER A 153 -23.63 2.90 -12.74
N GLY A 154 -23.70 3.85 -11.80
CA GLY A 154 -24.47 3.72 -10.57
C GLY A 154 -23.99 2.52 -9.77
N GLY A 155 -22.81 2.64 -9.18
CA GLY A 155 -22.07 1.53 -8.59
C GLY A 155 -22.99 0.53 -7.89
N GLN A 156 -23.00 -0.71 -8.36
CA GLN A 156 -23.45 -1.81 -7.53
C GLN A 156 -22.62 -1.74 -6.25
N LYS A 157 -23.29 -1.39 -5.15
CA LYS A 157 -22.68 -1.46 -3.82
C LYS A 157 -22.12 -2.86 -3.66
N PRO A 158 -20.83 -3.02 -3.31
CA PRO A 158 -20.29 -4.30 -2.93
C PRO A 158 -20.98 -4.84 -1.70
#